data_b5eccedea12fbca59e51cf78b8de91af
#
_entry.id   b5eccedea12fbca59e51cf78b8de91af
#
_cell.length_a   1.000
_cell.length_b   1.000
_cell.length_c   1.000
_cell.angle_alpha   90.00
_cell.angle_beta   90.00
_cell.angle_gamma   90.00
#
_symmetry.space_group_name_H-M   'P 1'
#
loop_
_entity.id
_entity.type
_entity.pdbx_description
1 polymer ?
#
loop_
_entity_poly.entity_id
_entity_poly.type
_entity_poly.pdbx_seq_one_letter_code
_entity_poly.pdbx_strand_id
1 'polypeptide(L)'
;VDCLNCQTPISYFGKDYRLFDCKACGEEFVWDGGKIKSKLTAEDSSKRKAEAENARNHKLAEAQQSGDFSTLSSEEIMAVSSDIILTTAFELPNKKIDHVVEVVSAECVYGMHIFKDFFAGIRDVSGGRSNAIQDTIRDARKTALVELRREAIMVGGDAVIGVDLDYHEITGGGKGGMIMRVVSGTAVKLE
;
A
#
# COMPACT_ATOMS: atom_id res chain seq x y z
N VAL A 1 -22.26 1.95 26.03
CA VAL A 1 -22.13 3.30 25.44
C VAL A 1 -23.51 3.95 25.50
N ASP A 2 -23.58 5.21 25.88
CA ASP A 2 -24.87 5.88 26.06
C ASP A 2 -25.27 6.64 24.79
N CYS A 3 -26.57 6.68 24.52
CA CYS A 3 -27.13 7.45 23.42
C CYS A 3 -26.75 8.92 23.53
N LEU A 4 -26.29 9.54 22.46
CA LEU A 4 -25.86 10.96 22.47
C LEU A 4 -27.02 11.94 22.71
N ASN A 5 -28.25 11.51 22.42
CA ASN A 5 -29.44 12.37 22.59
C ASN A 5 -30.15 12.16 23.95
N CYS A 6 -30.47 10.91 24.29
CA CYS A 6 -31.29 10.63 25.49
C CYS A 6 -30.52 9.92 26.61
N GLN A 7 -29.23 9.68 26.46
CA GLN A 7 -28.33 9.02 27.42
C GLN A 7 -28.75 7.59 27.82
N THR A 8 -29.67 6.96 27.08
CA THR A 8 -30.05 5.56 27.32
C THR A 8 -28.90 4.64 26.92
N PRO A 9 -28.54 3.63 27.74
CA PRO A 9 -27.47 2.69 27.42
C PRO A 9 -27.76 1.90 26.17
N ILE A 10 -26.76 1.86 25.25
CA ILE A 10 -26.81 1.11 23.99
C ILE A 10 -25.82 -0.05 24.09
N SER A 11 -26.32 -1.27 23.96
CA SER A 11 -25.53 -2.49 24.04
C SER A 11 -25.04 -2.90 22.65
N TYR A 12 -23.98 -2.26 22.15
CA TYR A 12 -23.29 -2.69 20.94
C TYR A 12 -21.76 -2.69 21.17
N PHE A 13 -21.10 -3.80 20.82
CA PHE A 13 -19.68 -4.02 21.07
C PHE A 13 -18.88 -4.32 19.80
N GLY A 14 -19.47 -4.20 18.60
CA GLY A 14 -18.78 -4.40 17.33
C GLY A 14 -17.81 -3.26 17.00
N LYS A 15 -16.77 -3.56 16.21
CA LYS A 15 -15.84 -2.54 15.65
C LYS A 15 -16.26 -2.07 14.27
N ASP A 16 -17.28 -2.68 13.70
CA ASP A 16 -17.72 -2.43 12.34
C ASP A 16 -18.56 -1.15 12.26
N TYR A 17 -18.52 -0.50 11.10
CA TYR A 17 -19.42 0.60 10.79
C TYR A 17 -20.86 0.09 10.69
N ARG A 18 -21.78 0.64 11.49
CA ARG A 18 -23.21 0.30 11.43
C ARG A 18 -24.09 1.51 11.73
N LEU A 19 -25.18 1.58 10.98
CA LEU A 19 -26.31 2.46 11.29
C LEU A 19 -27.24 1.76 12.30
N PHE A 20 -27.72 2.48 13.29
CA PHE A 20 -28.70 1.99 14.24
C PHE A 20 -29.53 3.12 14.79
N ASP A 21 -30.75 2.78 15.24
CA ASP A 21 -31.67 3.70 15.85
C ASP A 21 -31.71 3.48 17.36
N CYS A 22 -31.74 4.57 18.12
CA CYS A 22 -31.96 4.48 19.56
C CYS A 22 -33.41 4.06 19.83
N LYS A 23 -33.60 2.90 20.46
CA LYS A 23 -34.93 2.38 20.79
C LYS A 23 -35.72 3.29 21.75
N ALA A 24 -35.04 4.16 22.48
CA ALA A 24 -35.68 5.03 23.45
C ALA A 24 -36.12 6.38 22.86
N CYS A 25 -35.36 6.96 21.93
CA CYS A 25 -35.66 8.27 21.36
C CYS A 25 -35.84 8.31 19.86
N GLY A 26 -35.60 7.17 19.15
CA GLY A 26 -35.72 7.08 17.69
C GLY A 26 -34.62 7.78 16.91
N GLU A 27 -33.61 8.36 17.56
CA GLU A 27 -32.53 9.06 16.89
C GLU A 27 -31.60 8.08 16.16
N GLU A 28 -31.23 8.39 14.94
CA GLU A 28 -30.30 7.60 14.12
C GLU A 28 -28.85 7.93 14.43
N PHE A 29 -28.04 6.91 14.66
CA PHE A 29 -26.61 7.02 14.96
C PHE A 29 -25.77 6.13 14.06
N VAL A 30 -24.49 6.45 14.01
CA VAL A 30 -23.46 5.66 13.37
C VAL A 30 -22.50 5.13 14.42
N TRP A 31 -22.25 3.84 14.40
CA TRP A 31 -21.14 3.22 15.10
C TRP A 31 -19.94 3.14 14.16
N ASP A 32 -18.81 3.72 14.54
CA ASP A 32 -17.59 3.75 13.75
C ASP A 32 -16.36 3.70 14.66
N GLY A 33 -15.53 2.68 14.47
CA GLY A 33 -14.28 2.53 15.21
C GLY A 33 -14.42 2.44 16.73
N GLY A 34 -15.50 1.84 17.23
CA GLY A 34 -15.75 1.69 18.65
C GLY A 34 -16.36 2.92 19.31
N LYS A 35 -16.82 3.90 18.54
CA LYS A 35 -17.48 5.13 19.04
C LYS A 35 -18.82 5.37 18.37
N ILE A 36 -19.75 5.92 19.14
CA ILE A 36 -21.01 6.44 18.62
C ILE A 36 -20.78 7.84 18.05
N LYS A 37 -21.31 8.08 16.84
CA LYS A 37 -21.36 9.39 16.18
C LYS A 37 -22.78 9.66 15.73
N SER A 38 -23.20 10.92 15.73
CA SER A 38 -24.46 11.30 15.10
C SER A 38 -24.41 11.02 13.60
N LYS A 39 -25.54 10.72 12.96
CA LYS A 39 -25.65 10.48 11.52
C LYS A 39 -25.12 11.69 10.72
N LEU A 40 -25.48 12.92 11.14
CA LEU A 40 -24.95 14.16 10.56
C LEU A 40 -23.41 14.22 10.59
N THR A 41 -22.81 13.88 11.75
CA THR A 41 -21.34 13.87 11.91
C THR A 41 -20.66 12.82 11.03
N ALA A 42 -21.35 11.71 10.74
CA ALA A 42 -20.84 10.67 9.85
C ALA A 42 -20.91 11.10 8.38
N GLU A 43 -21.96 11.76 7.95
CA GLU A 43 -22.11 12.35 6.62
C GLU A 43 -21.06 13.43 6.37
N ASP A 44 -20.86 14.35 7.34
CA ASP A 44 -19.81 15.36 7.30
C ASP A 44 -18.40 14.74 7.23
N SER A 45 -18.17 13.66 7.97
CA SER A 45 -16.89 12.93 7.92
C SER A 45 -16.66 12.29 6.56
N SER A 46 -17.69 11.71 5.95
CA SER A 46 -17.62 11.12 4.61
C SER A 46 -17.36 12.18 3.54
N LYS A 47 -18.04 13.34 3.65
CA LYS A 47 -17.84 14.47 2.75
C LYS A 47 -16.42 15.02 2.83
N ARG A 48 -15.89 15.20 4.05
CA ARG A 48 -14.50 15.64 4.26
C ARG A 48 -13.47 14.65 3.70
N LYS A 49 -13.73 13.34 3.83
CA LYS A 49 -12.86 12.32 3.23
C LYS A 49 -12.86 12.40 1.71
N ALA A 50 -14.03 12.55 1.09
CA ALA A 50 -14.15 12.70 -0.36
C ALA A 50 -13.49 14.01 -0.87
N GLU A 51 -13.65 15.12 -0.14
CA GLU A 51 -12.99 16.39 -0.46
C GLU A 51 -11.46 16.28 -0.35
N ALA A 52 -10.95 15.60 0.69
CA ALA A 52 -9.52 15.35 0.86
C ALA A 52 -8.95 14.44 -0.22
N GLU A 53 -9.69 13.41 -0.64
CA GLU A 53 -9.32 12.52 -1.74
C GLU A 53 -9.28 13.28 -3.08
N ASN A 54 -10.28 14.10 -3.37
CA ASN A 54 -10.31 14.94 -4.57
C ASN A 54 -9.14 15.94 -4.61
N ALA A 55 -8.84 16.59 -3.47
CA ALA A 55 -7.72 17.50 -3.36
C ALA A 55 -6.37 16.79 -3.57
N ARG A 56 -6.22 15.57 -3.06
CA ARG A 56 -5.03 14.75 -3.27
C ARG A 56 -4.88 14.36 -4.75
N ASN A 57 -5.95 13.92 -5.38
CA ASN A 57 -5.93 13.53 -6.80
C ASN A 57 -5.61 14.73 -7.71
N HIS A 58 -6.09 15.93 -7.36
CA HIS A 58 -5.75 17.16 -8.08
C HIS A 58 -4.25 17.49 -7.97
N LYS A 59 -3.68 17.45 -6.77
CA LYS A 59 -2.24 17.64 -6.55
C LYS A 59 -1.40 16.61 -7.32
N LEU A 60 -1.85 15.35 -7.36
CA LEU A 60 -1.16 14.31 -8.11
C LEU A 60 -1.16 14.61 -9.61
N ALA A 61 -2.31 15.01 -10.17
CA ALA A 61 -2.40 15.37 -11.57
C ALA A 61 -1.51 16.57 -11.93
N GLU A 62 -1.43 17.57 -11.06
CA GLU A 62 -0.52 18.71 -11.24
C GLU A 62 0.95 18.27 -11.18
N ALA A 63 1.31 17.40 -10.23
CA ALA A 63 2.66 16.86 -10.11
C ALA A 63 3.06 16.03 -11.34
N GLN A 64 2.17 15.21 -11.88
CA GLN A 64 2.39 14.44 -13.11
C GLN A 64 2.59 15.34 -14.34
N GLN A 65 1.87 16.45 -14.43
CA GLN A 65 2.03 17.40 -15.53
C GLN A 65 3.31 18.22 -15.45
N SER A 66 3.70 18.62 -14.24
CA SER A 66 4.91 19.44 -14.01
C SER A 66 6.19 18.63 -13.87
N GLY A 67 6.09 17.33 -13.56
CA GLY A 67 7.21 16.48 -13.15
C GLY A 67 7.73 16.77 -11.74
N ASP A 68 7.06 17.64 -10.98
CA ASP A 68 7.47 18.03 -9.63
C ASP A 68 6.59 17.38 -8.56
N PHE A 69 7.09 16.31 -7.96
CA PHE A 69 6.44 15.56 -6.89
C PHE A 69 6.78 16.07 -5.48
N SER A 70 7.53 17.15 -5.35
CA SER A 70 7.95 17.71 -4.04
C SER A 70 6.76 18.22 -3.20
N THR A 71 5.65 18.53 -3.85
CA THR A 71 4.41 18.99 -3.22
C THR A 71 3.58 17.88 -2.57
N LEU A 72 3.89 16.61 -2.88
CA LEU A 72 3.22 15.43 -2.35
C LEU A 72 4.02 14.81 -1.21
N SER A 73 3.36 14.53 -0.11
CA SER A 73 3.96 13.75 0.98
C SER A 73 4.13 12.28 0.58
N SER A 74 5.07 11.59 1.22
CA SER A 74 5.26 10.14 1.01
C SER A 74 3.99 9.33 1.31
N GLU A 75 3.16 9.78 2.27
CA GLU A 75 1.89 9.14 2.59
C GLU A 75 0.85 9.34 1.48
N GLU A 76 0.78 10.53 0.88
CA GLU A 76 -0.10 10.82 -0.25
C GLU A 76 0.27 9.97 -1.48
N ILE A 77 1.56 9.87 -1.80
CA ILE A 77 2.06 9.02 -2.90
C ILE A 77 1.74 7.54 -2.60
N MET A 78 1.99 7.06 -1.40
CA MET A 78 1.72 5.67 -1.02
C MET A 78 0.23 5.34 -1.09
N ALA A 79 -0.64 6.25 -0.69
CA ALA A 79 -2.09 6.05 -0.74
C ALA A 79 -2.62 5.88 -2.19
N VAL A 80 -2.11 6.69 -3.14
CA VAL A 80 -2.46 6.54 -4.58
C VAL A 80 -1.76 5.35 -5.23
N SER A 81 -0.56 4.98 -4.76
CA SER A 81 0.19 3.86 -5.34
C SER A 81 -0.50 2.51 -5.14
N SER A 82 -1.38 2.39 -4.13
CA SER A 82 -2.16 1.17 -3.92
C SER A 82 -3.09 0.83 -5.09
N ASP A 83 -3.50 1.82 -5.87
CA ASP A 83 -4.44 1.66 -6.97
C ASP A 83 -3.75 1.20 -8.28
N ILE A 84 -2.41 1.32 -8.34
CA ILE A 84 -1.63 0.86 -9.49
C ILE A 84 -1.66 -0.66 -9.58
N ILE A 85 -2.11 -1.16 -10.72
CA ILE A 85 -2.16 -2.60 -11.00
C ILE A 85 -0.76 -3.07 -11.40
N LEU A 86 -0.25 -4.11 -10.72
CA LEU A 86 0.96 -4.81 -11.13
C LEU A 86 0.60 -6.19 -11.64
N THR A 87 1.14 -6.57 -12.80
CA THR A 87 0.94 -7.90 -13.37
C THR A 87 2.17 -8.38 -14.15
N THR A 88 2.45 -9.68 -14.10
CA THR A 88 3.45 -10.32 -14.93
C THR A 88 2.93 -10.58 -16.36
N ALA A 89 1.62 -10.50 -16.59
CA ALA A 89 1.03 -10.60 -17.91
C ALA A 89 1.31 -9.32 -18.73
N PHE A 90 1.35 -9.45 -20.05
CA PHE A 90 1.50 -8.32 -20.98
C PHE A 90 0.17 -7.69 -21.37
N GLU A 91 -0.94 -8.25 -20.89
CA GLU A 91 -2.29 -7.77 -21.14
C GLU A 91 -3.07 -7.72 -19.81
N LEU A 92 -4.01 -6.79 -19.71
CA LEU A 92 -4.90 -6.66 -18.57
C LEU A 92 -6.30 -7.14 -18.94
N PRO A 93 -6.83 -8.20 -18.30
CA PRO A 93 -8.22 -8.62 -18.52
C PRO A 93 -9.18 -7.48 -18.19
N ASN A 94 -10.12 -7.21 -19.11
CA ASN A 94 -11.17 -6.20 -18.96
C ASN A 94 -10.70 -4.73 -18.86
N LYS A 95 -9.44 -4.45 -19.19
CA LYS A 95 -8.90 -3.09 -19.28
C LYS A 95 -8.11 -2.95 -20.56
N LYS A 96 -8.36 -1.86 -21.27
CA LYS A 96 -7.65 -1.57 -22.52
C LYS A 96 -6.48 -0.63 -22.23
N ILE A 97 -5.31 -0.96 -22.77
CA ILE A 97 -4.12 -0.12 -22.70
C ILE A 97 -4.25 0.95 -23.79
N ASP A 98 -4.22 2.21 -23.38
CA ASP A 98 -4.18 3.34 -24.30
C ASP A 98 -2.78 3.46 -24.93
N HIS A 99 -1.77 3.62 -24.10
CA HIS A 99 -0.37 3.68 -24.55
C HIS A 99 0.63 3.23 -23.50
N VAL A 100 1.84 2.90 -23.98
CA VAL A 100 3.00 2.66 -23.12
C VAL A 100 3.57 4.01 -22.68
N VAL A 101 3.82 4.15 -21.37
CA VAL A 101 4.40 5.36 -20.80
C VAL A 101 5.92 5.24 -20.75
N GLU A 102 6.45 4.31 -19.95
CA GLU A 102 7.89 4.15 -19.74
C GLU A 102 8.22 2.78 -19.14
N VAL A 103 9.50 2.37 -19.20
CA VAL A 103 10.04 1.26 -18.41
C VAL A 103 10.34 1.79 -17.01
N VAL A 104 9.83 1.11 -15.99
CA VAL A 104 10.04 1.45 -14.59
C VAL A 104 10.76 0.32 -13.86
N SER A 105 11.63 0.68 -12.93
CA SER A 105 12.34 -0.27 -12.07
C SER A 105 12.42 0.23 -10.64
N ALA A 106 12.53 -0.71 -9.71
CA ALA A 106 12.78 -0.43 -8.30
C ALA A 106 13.77 -1.45 -7.74
N GLU A 107 14.69 -0.99 -6.91
CA GLU A 107 15.72 -1.81 -6.30
C GLU A 107 15.58 -1.83 -4.78
N CYS A 108 15.81 -3.00 -4.20
CA CYS A 108 15.87 -3.16 -2.76
C CYS A 108 17.12 -3.94 -2.36
N VAL A 109 17.99 -3.33 -1.55
CA VAL A 109 19.26 -3.91 -1.14
C VAL A 109 19.23 -4.26 0.33
N TYR A 110 19.55 -5.51 0.65
CA TYR A 110 19.69 -6.00 2.02
C TYR A 110 21.12 -6.44 2.29
N GLY A 111 21.74 -5.86 3.33
CA GLY A 111 23.07 -6.27 3.78
C GLY A 111 23.04 -7.66 4.43
N MET A 112 24.01 -8.52 4.12
CA MET A 112 24.15 -9.88 4.70
C MET A 112 24.38 -9.88 6.22
N HIS A 113 24.60 -8.75 6.87
CA HIS A 113 24.66 -8.70 8.33
C HIS A 113 23.36 -9.19 8.98
N ILE A 114 22.22 -8.90 8.35
CA ILE A 114 20.90 -9.40 8.78
C ILE A 114 20.85 -10.94 8.69
N PHE A 115 21.61 -11.52 7.75
CA PHE A 115 21.64 -12.98 7.54
C PHE A 115 22.75 -13.68 8.35
N LYS A 116 23.85 -12.98 8.73
CA LYS A 116 24.97 -13.61 9.47
C LYS A 116 24.60 -13.99 10.89
N ASP A 117 23.93 -13.12 11.61
CA ASP A 117 23.46 -13.43 12.97
C ASP A 117 22.45 -14.56 12.93
N PHE A 118 21.75 -14.69 11.81
CA PHE A 118 20.79 -15.73 11.55
C PHE A 118 21.44 -17.08 11.22
N PHE A 119 22.47 -17.12 10.35
CA PHE A 119 23.20 -18.34 10.01
C PHE A 119 24.07 -18.85 11.16
N ALA A 120 24.50 -17.98 12.07
CA ALA A 120 25.24 -18.40 13.27
C ALA A 120 24.37 -19.24 14.23
N GLY A 121 23.04 -18.96 14.26
CA GLY A 121 22.09 -19.73 15.08
C GLY A 121 21.59 -21.04 14.44
N ILE A 122 21.83 -21.27 13.13
CA ILE A 122 21.29 -22.43 12.40
C ILE A 122 22.29 -23.60 12.30
N ARG A 123 23.52 -23.46 12.77
CA ARG A 123 24.53 -24.55 12.70
C ARG A 123 24.14 -25.84 13.40
N ASP A 124 23.13 -25.80 14.27
CA ASP A 124 22.74 -26.96 15.09
C ASP A 124 21.35 -27.54 14.76
N VAL A 125 20.65 -27.06 13.73
CA VAL A 125 19.31 -27.59 13.37
C VAL A 125 19.35 -28.18 11.98
N SER A 126 19.37 -29.49 11.90
CA SER A 126 19.31 -30.26 10.67
C SER A 126 18.10 -29.88 9.80
N GLY A 127 18.35 -29.34 8.61
CA GLY A 127 17.46 -29.47 7.46
C GLY A 127 16.14 -28.67 7.47
N GLY A 128 15.90 -27.76 8.41
CA GLY A 128 14.67 -26.97 8.47
C GLY A 128 14.70 -25.73 7.58
N ARG A 129 13.59 -25.47 6.86
CA ARG A 129 13.34 -24.18 6.18
C ARG A 129 13.42 -23.05 7.21
N SER A 130 14.33 -22.12 7.04
CA SER A 130 14.41 -20.94 7.91
C SER A 130 13.27 -19.98 7.61
N ASN A 131 12.25 -19.97 8.45
CA ASN A 131 11.09 -19.08 8.33
C ASN A 131 11.49 -17.60 8.28
N ALA A 132 12.49 -17.21 9.08
CA ALA A 132 12.91 -15.81 9.12
C ALA A 132 13.64 -15.35 7.84
N ILE A 133 14.40 -16.22 7.16
CA ILE A 133 14.93 -15.89 5.82
C ILE A 133 13.79 -15.71 4.83
N GLN A 134 12.81 -16.61 4.87
CA GLN A 134 11.64 -16.50 4.01
C GLN A 134 10.84 -15.21 4.26
N ASP A 135 10.70 -14.82 5.52
CA ASP A 135 10.01 -13.59 5.90
C ASP A 135 10.77 -12.34 5.42
N THR A 136 12.10 -12.32 5.59
CA THR A 136 12.93 -11.22 5.05
C THR A 136 12.84 -11.13 3.52
N ILE A 137 12.89 -12.26 2.81
CA ILE A 137 12.74 -12.28 1.35
C ILE A 137 11.32 -11.83 0.93
N ARG A 138 10.30 -12.20 1.69
CA ARG A 138 8.92 -11.75 1.47
C ARG A 138 8.77 -10.24 1.66
N ASP A 139 9.37 -9.70 2.71
CA ASP A 139 9.30 -8.27 3.00
C ASP A 139 10.08 -7.46 1.96
N ALA A 140 11.26 -7.95 1.54
CA ALA A 140 12.00 -7.38 0.42
C ALA A 140 11.16 -7.31 -0.86
N ARG A 141 10.41 -8.38 -1.16
CA ARG A 141 9.52 -8.41 -2.32
C ARG A 141 8.40 -7.37 -2.21
N LYS A 142 7.76 -7.29 -1.04
CA LYS A 142 6.68 -6.31 -0.81
C LYS A 142 7.20 -4.90 -0.98
N THR A 143 8.34 -4.58 -0.39
CA THR A 143 8.98 -3.26 -0.48
C THR A 143 9.28 -2.90 -1.93
N ALA A 144 9.96 -3.77 -2.69
CA ALA A 144 10.28 -3.52 -4.09
C ALA A 144 9.02 -3.32 -4.97
N LEU A 145 7.95 -4.08 -4.71
CA LEU A 145 6.68 -3.91 -5.44
C LEU A 145 5.94 -2.61 -5.06
N VAL A 146 6.08 -2.12 -3.83
CA VAL A 146 5.54 -0.81 -3.42
C VAL A 146 6.32 0.31 -4.12
N GLU A 147 7.65 0.24 -4.14
CA GLU A 147 8.46 1.22 -4.84
C GLU A 147 8.20 1.21 -6.36
N LEU A 148 8.02 0.04 -6.99
CA LEU A 148 7.67 -0.04 -8.42
C LEU A 148 6.33 0.65 -8.72
N ARG A 149 5.33 0.55 -7.82
CA ARG A 149 4.08 1.30 -7.96
C ARG A 149 4.31 2.81 -7.88
N ARG A 150 5.18 3.22 -6.96
CA ARG A 150 5.55 4.63 -6.81
C ARG A 150 6.20 5.17 -8.08
N GLU A 151 7.18 4.44 -8.63
CA GLU A 151 7.82 4.82 -9.90
C GLU A 151 6.80 4.93 -11.04
N ALA A 152 5.84 3.98 -11.14
CA ALA A 152 4.78 4.04 -12.14
C ALA A 152 3.91 5.32 -12.03
N ILE A 153 3.56 5.73 -10.81
CA ILE A 153 2.82 6.97 -10.58
C ILE A 153 3.62 8.19 -11.01
N MET A 154 4.91 8.22 -10.69
CA MET A 154 5.78 9.36 -11.01
C MET A 154 5.88 9.59 -12.51
N VAL A 155 5.79 8.54 -13.31
CA VAL A 155 5.75 8.64 -14.78
C VAL A 155 4.34 8.76 -15.36
N GLY A 156 3.30 8.79 -14.52
CA GLY A 156 1.91 8.95 -14.95
C GLY A 156 1.21 7.66 -15.39
N GLY A 157 1.76 6.49 -15.07
CA GLY A 157 1.15 5.19 -15.37
C GLY A 157 -0.03 4.85 -14.45
N ASP A 158 -0.97 4.08 -14.96
CA ASP A 158 -2.10 3.51 -14.21
C ASP A 158 -1.88 2.02 -13.88
N ALA A 159 -0.98 1.36 -14.61
CA ALA A 159 -0.61 -0.03 -14.38
C ALA A 159 0.84 -0.30 -14.80
N VAL A 160 1.42 -1.39 -14.27
CA VAL A 160 2.69 -1.94 -14.73
C VAL A 160 2.46 -3.37 -15.21
N ILE A 161 2.74 -3.61 -16.48
CA ILE A 161 2.63 -4.92 -17.13
C ILE A 161 4.01 -5.55 -17.33
N GLY A 162 4.06 -6.88 -17.53
CA GLY A 162 5.30 -7.60 -17.74
C GLY A 162 6.26 -7.48 -16.56
N VAL A 163 5.74 -7.41 -15.33
CA VAL A 163 6.58 -7.29 -14.13
C VAL A 163 7.48 -8.48 -13.99
N ASP A 164 8.77 -8.23 -13.91
CA ASP A 164 9.80 -9.23 -13.64
C ASP A 164 10.50 -8.94 -12.30
N LEU A 165 10.99 -9.99 -11.66
CA LEU A 165 11.53 -9.96 -10.29
C LEU A 165 12.85 -10.74 -10.26
N ASP A 166 13.94 -10.01 -10.26
CA ASP A 166 15.27 -10.59 -10.21
C ASP A 166 15.92 -10.50 -8.83
N TYR A 167 16.74 -11.50 -8.52
CA TYR A 167 17.56 -11.55 -7.32
C TYR A 167 19.02 -11.63 -7.72
N HIS A 168 19.82 -10.69 -7.23
CA HIS A 168 21.26 -10.70 -7.40
C HIS A 168 21.96 -10.81 -6.06
N GLU A 169 22.87 -11.76 -5.95
CA GLU A 169 23.81 -11.82 -4.83
C GLU A 169 25.05 -11.02 -5.19
N ILE A 170 25.34 -9.98 -4.42
CA ILE A 170 26.56 -9.20 -4.56
C ILE A 170 27.55 -9.69 -3.51
N THR A 171 28.51 -10.52 -3.90
CA THR A 171 29.61 -10.97 -3.05
C THR A 171 30.76 -9.95 -3.10
N GLY A 172 30.88 -9.15 -2.04
CA GLY A 172 32.06 -8.28 -1.87
C GLY A 172 33.27 -9.05 -1.34
N GLY A 173 34.49 -8.73 -1.74
CA GLY A 173 35.77 -9.37 -1.37
C GLY A 173 36.15 -9.29 0.09
N GLY A 174 35.21 -9.32 1.02
CA GLY A 174 35.33 -9.37 2.47
C GLY A 174 34.17 -10.14 3.09
N LYS A 175 34.12 -10.23 4.40
CA LYS A 175 33.18 -11.06 5.19
C LYS A 175 31.67 -10.66 5.09
N GLY A 176 31.22 -9.97 4.03
CA GLY A 176 29.85 -9.54 3.84
C GLY A 176 29.39 -9.62 2.40
N GLY A 177 28.29 -10.31 2.11
CA GLY A 177 27.54 -10.23 0.87
C GLY A 177 26.32 -9.32 1.03
N MET A 178 25.71 -8.93 -0.09
CA MET A 178 24.42 -8.23 -0.13
C MET A 178 23.51 -9.01 -1.08
N ILE A 179 22.23 -9.04 -0.77
CA ILE A 179 21.21 -9.49 -1.71
C ILE A 179 20.53 -8.25 -2.25
N MET A 180 20.64 -8.04 -3.54
CA MET A 180 19.92 -7.01 -4.27
C MET A 180 18.73 -7.64 -4.97
N ARG A 181 17.59 -7.03 -4.84
CA ARG A 181 16.42 -7.35 -5.61
C ARG A 181 16.13 -6.22 -6.56
N VAL A 182 15.94 -6.57 -7.83
CA VAL A 182 15.48 -5.66 -8.87
C VAL A 182 14.09 -6.09 -9.30
N VAL A 183 13.19 -5.16 -9.40
CA VAL A 183 11.86 -5.34 -9.97
C VAL A 183 11.75 -4.37 -11.12
N SER A 184 11.32 -4.84 -12.26
CA SER A 184 11.11 -4.01 -13.45
C SER A 184 9.78 -4.33 -14.13
N GLY A 185 9.33 -3.43 -14.99
CA GLY A 185 8.13 -3.61 -15.78
C GLY A 185 7.86 -2.41 -16.69
N THR A 186 6.79 -2.47 -17.44
CA THR A 186 6.37 -1.41 -18.35
C THR A 186 5.16 -0.68 -17.77
N ALA A 187 5.32 0.59 -17.44
CA ALA A 187 4.22 1.46 -17.05
C ALA A 187 3.34 1.79 -18.27
N VAL A 188 2.04 1.66 -18.10
CA VAL A 188 1.05 1.89 -19.16
C VAL A 188 -0.08 2.77 -18.65
N LYS A 189 -0.69 3.52 -19.59
CA LYS A 189 -1.91 4.27 -19.38
C LYS A 189 -3.10 3.43 -19.82
N LEU A 190 -4.18 3.49 -19.05
CA LEU A 190 -5.44 2.79 -19.36
C LEU A 190 -6.48 3.77 -19.92
N GLU A 191 -7.38 3.23 -20.79
CA GLU A 191 -8.54 4.01 -21.29
C GLU A 191 -9.60 4.24 -20.22
#